data_3914e52a3c2ed0ab49c89ae11f77b71a
#
_entry.id   3914e52a3c2ed0ab49c89ae11f77b71a
#
_cell.length_a   1.000
_cell.length_b   1.000
_cell.length_c   1.000
_cell.angle_alpha   90.00
_cell.angle_beta   90.00
_cell.angle_gamma   90.00
#
_symmetry.space_group_name_H-M   'P 1'
#
loop_
_entity.id
_entity.type
_entity.pdbx_description
1 polymer ?
#
loop_
_entity_poly.entity_id
_entity_poly.type
_entity_poly.pdbx_seq_one_letter_code
_entity_poly.pdbx_strand_id
1 'polypeptide(L)'
;MTFLRFVRDPEAGGNERPFILSYLGMRQLAGWVGLVLPFAVALGNWPHALEGSISAYYFTRMGAWFVGSLWVIGFFMVSARGYDKWDEIAGWFAGVFALSVALIPMNYWEGKSGWVMYRGWLHWTCAALLFIDLALMCLLLFTQSNTANPTPKKCRRNKFYVACGYTIFACIALIGVYSLLKHFDSSLAARLDCYKPVFWLEAGSVWAFAIAWLVKGETFSFIRD
;
A
#
# COMPACT_ATOMS: atom_id res chain seq x y z
N MET A 1 -8.43 -2.77 23.82
CA MET A 1 -8.06 -2.78 22.39
C MET A 1 -7.28 -4.06 22.12
N THR A 2 -7.91 -5.12 21.63
CA THR A 2 -7.21 -6.40 21.38
C THR A 2 -6.64 -6.33 19.97
N PHE A 3 -5.36 -6.03 19.85
CA PHE A 3 -4.67 -5.79 18.57
C PHE A 3 -4.60 -7.05 17.67
N LEU A 4 -4.68 -8.23 18.30
CA LEU A 4 -4.71 -9.52 17.60
C LEU A 4 -5.81 -10.38 18.24
N ARG A 5 -6.80 -10.78 17.45
CA ARG A 5 -7.77 -11.80 17.88
C ARG A 5 -7.18 -13.17 17.60
N PHE A 6 -6.79 -13.87 18.65
CA PHE A 6 -6.55 -15.31 18.57
C PHE A 6 -7.90 -16.02 18.57
N VAL A 7 -8.20 -16.74 17.51
CA VAL A 7 -9.40 -17.57 17.42
C VAL A 7 -9.08 -18.91 18.09
N ARG A 8 -9.89 -19.29 19.08
CA ARG A 8 -9.85 -20.61 19.70
C ARG A 8 -10.47 -21.58 18.71
N ASP A 9 -9.74 -22.60 18.28
CA ASP A 9 -10.32 -23.69 17.51
C ASP A 9 -11.20 -24.55 18.47
N PRO A 10 -12.51 -24.63 18.26
CA PRO A 10 -13.39 -25.39 19.15
C PRO A 10 -13.23 -26.91 19.01
N GLU A 11 -12.56 -27.40 17.96
CA GLU A 11 -12.42 -28.81 17.69
C GLU A 11 -11.08 -29.43 18.17
N ALA A 12 -10.15 -28.61 18.64
CA ALA A 12 -8.91 -29.11 19.24
C ALA A 12 -9.17 -29.73 20.61
N GLY A 13 -9.61 -30.96 20.62
CA GLY A 13 -9.71 -31.79 21.83
C GLY A 13 -8.32 -32.19 22.31
N GLY A 14 -7.77 -31.44 23.26
CA GLY A 14 -6.48 -31.77 23.88
C GLY A 14 -5.77 -30.53 24.42
N ASN A 15 -4.90 -30.72 25.40
CA ASN A 15 -4.20 -29.68 26.16
C ASN A 15 -3.22 -28.78 25.35
N GLU A 16 -3.06 -28.98 24.06
CA GLU A 16 -2.25 -28.18 23.16
C GLU A 16 -3.16 -27.38 22.24
N ARG A 17 -3.32 -26.09 22.56
CA ARG A 17 -4.10 -25.18 21.73
C ARG A 17 -3.12 -24.40 20.84
N PRO A 18 -3.06 -24.71 19.53
CA PRO A 18 -2.28 -23.90 18.61
C PRO A 18 -2.89 -22.48 18.60
N PHE A 19 -2.07 -21.48 18.91
CA PHE A 19 -2.44 -20.08 18.69
C PHE A 19 -2.47 -19.82 17.19
N ILE A 20 -3.65 -19.88 16.59
CA ILE A 20 -3.82 -19.58 15.18
C ILE A 20 -4.04 -18.08 15.06
N LEU A 21 -3.15 -17.40 14.34
CA LEU A 21 -3.34 -16.02 13.96
C LEU A 21 -4.55 -15.96 13.03
N SER A 22 -5.62 -15.25 13.44
CA SER A 22 -6.80 -15.17 12.58
C SER A 22 -6.46 -14.44 11.27
N TYR A 23 -7.02 -14.88 10.15
CA TYR A 23 -6.92 -14.20 8.84
C TYR A 23 -7.25 -12.71 8.96
N LEU A 24 -8.26 -12.36 9.76
CA LEU A 24 -8.63 -10.98 10.03
C LEU A 24 -7.51 -10.20 10.74
N GLY A 25 -6.84 -10.82 11.72
CA GLY A 25 -5.71 -10.20 12.42
C GLY A 25 -4.52 -9.95 11.49
N MET A 26 -4.21 -10.90 10.60
CA MET A 26 -3.17 -10.75 9.60
C MET A 26 -3.50 -9.61 8.62
N ARG A 27 -4.75 -9.54 8.17
CA ARG A 27 -5.25 -8.45 7.34
C ARG A 27 -5.09 -7.09 8.00
N GLN A 28 -5.45 -6.99 9.28
CA GLN A 28 -5.28 -5.76 10.06
C GLN A 28 -3.79 -5.39 10.20
N LEU A 29 -2.91 -6.35 10.43
CA LEU A 29 -1.47 -6.12 10.52
C LEU A 29 -0.91 -5.49 9.24
N ALA A 30 -1.23 -6.04 8.07
CA ALA A 30 -0.80 -5.47 6.78
C ALA A 30 -1.28 -4.02 6.60
N GLY A 31 -2.53 -3.73 6.98
CA GLY A 31 -3.07 -2.37 6.96
C GLY A 31 -2.33 -1.40 7.88
N TRP A 32 -2.02 -1.83 9.11
CA TRP A 32 -1.24 -1.01 10.04
C TRP A 32 0.19 -0.78 9.58
N VAL A 33 0.85 -1.79 9.02
CA VAL A 33 2.19 -1.65 8.43
C VAL A 33 2.17 -0.60 7.31
N GLY A 34 1.19 -0.66 6.40
CA GLY A 34 1.04 0.34 5.35
C GLY A 34 0.77 1.75 5.89
N LEU A 35 -0.09 1.87 6.91
CA LEU A 35 -0.42 3.16 7.53
C LEU A 35 0.80 3.80 8.20
N VAL A 36 1.61 3.01 8.88
CA VAL A 36 2.79 3.47 9.65
C VAL A 36 4.00 3.72 8.74
N LEU A 37 4.11 3.03 7.60
CA LEU A 37 5.29 3.06 6.73
C LEU A 37 5.78 4.48 6.39
N PRO A 38 4.96 5.42 5.86
CA PRO A 38 5.47 6.74 5.50
C PRO A 38 6.00 7.53 6.71
N PHE A 39 5.34 7.40 7.87
CA PHE A 39 5.79 8.02 9.12
C PHE A 39 7.09 7.38 9.62
N ALA A 40 7.17 6.04 9.60
CA ALA A 40 8.34 5.32 10.10
C ALA A 40 9.60 5.70 9.33
N VAL A 41 9.52 5.74 7.98
CA VAL A 41 10.69 6.08 7.17
C VAL A 41 11.07 7.56 7.31
N ALA A 42 10.11 8.48 7.37
CA ALA A 42 10.39 9.90 7.52
C ALA A 42 10.98 10.22 8.91
N LEU A 43 10.33 9.79 9.98
CA LEU A 43 10.77 10.05 11.36
C LEU A 43 12.03 9.26 11.71
N GLY A 44 12.13 8.01 11.25
CA GLY A 44 13.31 7.17 11.49
C GLY A 44 14.57 7.67 10.78
N ASN A 45 14.43 8.47 9.73
CA ASN A 45 15.57 9.11 9.04
C ASN A 45 16.03 10.42 9.69
N TRP A 46 15.31 10.93 10.70
CA TRP A 46 15.71 12.14 11.43
C TRP A 46 17.15 12.00 11.99
N PRO A 47 18.05 13.03 11.91
CA PRO A 47 17.81 14.42 11.50
C PRO A 47 18.01 14.70 10.00
N HIS A 48 18.15 13.70 9.15
CA HIS A 48 18.30 13.92 7.72
C HIS A 48 17.00 14.48 7.10
N ALA A 49 17.14 15.17 5.99
CA ALA A 49 16.00 15.74 5.28
C ALA A 49 15.05 14.64 4.77
N LEU A 50 13.80 15.03 4.54
CA LEU A 50 12.80 14.17 3.89
C LEU A 50 13.27 13.79 2.48
N GLU A 51 13.21 12.51 2.15
CA GLU A 51 13.57 12.02 0.82
C GLU A 51 12.52 12.42 -0.23
N GLY A 52 12.91 12.37 -1.50
CA GLY A 52 12.05 12.78 -2.61
C GLY A 52 10.85 11.85 -2.85
N SER A 53 10.91 10.60 -2.40
CA SER A 53 9.85 9.57 -2.50
C SER A 53 9.97 8.57 -1.36
N ILE A 54 8.94 7.77 -1.11
CA ILE A 54 9.02 6.66 -0.14
C ILE A 54 10.06 5.63 -0.60
N SER A 55 10.12 5.36 -1.90
CA SER A 55 11.07 4.41 -2.47
C SER A 55 12.54 4.87 -2.33
N ALA A 56 12.81 6.17 -2.22
CA ALA A 56 14.16 6.70 -2.04
C ALA A 56 14.77 6.29 -0.69
N TYR A 57 13.93 5.99 0.31
CA TYR A 57 14.41 5.49 1.61
C TYR A 57 15.12 4.13 1.53
N TYR A 58 15.01 3.43 0.40
CA TYR A 58 15.79 2.22 0.12
C TYR A 58 17.31 2.45 0.35
N PHE A 59 17.81 3.65 0.02
CA PHE A 59 19.23 4.00 0.11
C PHE A 59 19.64 4.69 1.41
N THR A 60 18.72 4.76 2.38
CA THR A 60 18.95 5.35 3.69
C THR A 60 19.07 4.28 4.77
N ARG A 61 19.35 4.70 6.01
CA ARG A 61 19.29 3.79 7.18
C ARG A 61 17.90 3.17 7.40
N MET A 62 16.85 3.73 6.76
CA MET A 62 15.50 3.21 6.82
C MET A 62 15.18 2.21 5.70
N GLY A 63 16.16 1.85 4.86
CA GLY A 63 15.97 0.90 3.76
C GLY A 63 15.43 -0.45 4.21
N ALA A 64 15.92 -0.99 5.33
CA ALA A 64 15.43 -2.24 5.88
C ALA A 64 13.95 -2.14 6.31
N TRP A 65 13.52 -1.01 6.88
CA TRP A 65 12.13 -0.75 7.23
C TRP A 65 11.23 -0.66 5.99
N PHE A 66 11.69 0.08 4.98
CA PHE A 66 10.98 0.19 3.71
C PHE A 66 10.79 -1.18 3.04
N VAL A 67 11.89 -1.90 2.82
CA VAL A 67 11.88 -3.22 2.19
C VAL A 67 11.07 -4.22 3.02
N GLY A 68 11.32 -4.32 4.32
CA GLY A 68 10.61 -5.23 5.22
C GLY A 68 9.10 -4.97 5.26
N SER A 69 8.67 -3.71 5.27
CA SER A 69 7.25 -3.36 5.21
C SER A 69 6.59 -3.82 3.92
N LEU A 70 7.25 -3.61 2.77
CA LEU A 70 6.73 -4.09 1.49
C LEU A 70 6.70 -5.61 1.38
N TRP A 71 7.67 -6.32 1.99
CA TRP A 71 7.64 -7.78 2.08
C TRP A 71 6.45 -8.26 2.90
N VAL A 72 6.21 -7.68 4.06
CA VAL A 72 5.05 -8.01 4.90
C VAL A 72 3.75 -7.77 4.13
N ILE A 73 3.58 -6.59 3.54
CA ILE A 73 2.39 -6.25 2.74
C ILE A 73 2.25 -7.21 1.56
N GLY A 74 3.33 -7.43 0.79
CA GLY A 74 3.31 -8.28 -0.40
C GLY A 74 2.91 -9.71 -0.10
N PHE A 75 3.50 -10.34 0.93
CA PHE A 75 3.13 -11.69 1.33
C PHE A 75 1.67 -11.80 1.78
N PHE A 76 1.17 -10.80 2.53
CA PHE A 76 -0.24 -10.81 2.91
C PHE A 76 -1.17 -10.64 1.73
N MET A 77 -0.80 -9.82 0.75
CA MET A 77 -1.59 -9.66 -0.48
C MET A 77 -1.66 -10.97 -1.27
N VAL A 78 -0.53 -11.64 -1.50
CA VAL A 78 -0.48 -12.93 -2.20
C VAL A 78 -1.24 -14.03 -1.44
N SER A 79 -1.17 -14.00 -0.10
CA SER A 79 -1.81 -15.01 0.75
C SER A 79 -3.29 -14.73 1.02
N ALA A 80 -3.75 -13.53 0.71
CA ALA A 80 -5.12 -13.12 0.98
C ALA A 80 -6.09 -13.82 0.02
N ARG A 81 -6.96 -14.66 0.57
CA ARG A 81 -8.10 -15.21 -0.18
C ARG A 81 -9.25 -14.20 -0.18
N GLY A 82 -9.77 -13.91 -1.36
CA GLY A 82 -10.92 -13.05 -1.56
C GLY A 82 -12.24 -13.81 -1.62
N TYR A 83 -13.33 -13.08 -1.91
CA TYR A 83 -14.65 -13.67 -2.08
C TYR A 83 -14.79 -14.39 -3.42
N ASP A 84 -14.06 -13.94 -4.44
CA ASP A 84 -14.07 -14.49 -5.78
C ASP A 84 -12.65 -14.53 -6.40
N LYS A 85 -12.58 -15.08 -7.61
CA LYS A 85 -11.31 -15.20 -8.35
C LYS A 85 -10.66 -13.85 -8.66
N TRP A 86 -11.44 -12.78 -8.82
CA TRP A 86 -10.92 -11.47 -9.12
C TRP A 86 -10.22 -10.84 -7.91
N ASP A 87 -10.78 -11.06 -6.71
CA ASP A 87 -10.11 -10.68 -5.45
C ASP A 87 -8.76 -11.39 -5.29
N GLU A 88 -8.69 -12.70 -5.61
CA GLU A 88 -7.45 -13.47 -5.53
C GLU A 88 -6.42 -13.00 -6.54
N ILE A 89 -6.84 -12.75 -7.79
CA ILE A 89 -5.95 -12.27 -8.86
C ILE A 89 -5.39 -10.89 -8.52
N ALA A 90 -6.23 -9.94 -8.09
CA ALA A 90 -5.78 -8.63 -7.68
C ALA A 90 -4.83 -8.70 -6.47
N GLY A 91 -5.14 -9.49 -5.45
CA GLY A 91 -4.25 -9.71 -4.32
C GLY A 91 -2.89 -10.26 -4.74
N TRP A 92 -2.87 -11.20 -5.69
CA TRP A 92 -1.64 -11.76 -6.24
C TRP A 92 -0.82 -10.71 -7.00
N PHE A 93 -1.45 -9.92 -7.88
CA PHE A 93 -0.76 -8.84 -8.60
C PHE A 93 -0.23 -7.77 -7.65
N ALA A 94 -1.05 -7.28 -6.71
CA ALA A 94 -0.60 -6.33 -5.69
C ALA A 94 0.62 -6.85 -4.94
N GLY A 95 0.60 -8.12 -4.52
CA GLY A 95 1.72 -8.72 -3.80
C GLY A 95 2.98 -8.84 -4.64
N VAL A 96 2.86 -9.30 -5.89
CA VAL A 96 4.01 -9.41 -6.82
C VAL A 96 4.60 -8.03 -7.10
N PHE A 97 3.78 -7.01 -7.36
CA PHE A 97 4.29 -5.66 -7.60
C PHE A 97 4.91 -5.05 -6.34
N ALA A 98 4.34 -5.25 -5.15
CA ALA A 98 4.94 -4.79 -3.90
C ALA A 98 6.31 -5.42 -3.64
N LEU A 99 6.45 -6.73 -3.85
CA LEU A 99 7.72 -7.44 -3.75
C LEU A 99 8.72 -6.97 -4.82
N SER A 100 8.25 -6.70 -6.04
CA SER A 100 9.10 -6.15 -7.11
C SER A 100 9.64 -4.78 -6.75
N VAL A 101 8.81 -3.89 -6.21
CA VAL A 101 9.21 -2.55 -5.73
C VAL A 101 10.25 -2.66 -4.60
N ALA A 102 10.09 -3.65 -3.70
CA ALA A 102 11.02 -3.91 -2.62
C ALA A 102 12.39 -4.43 -3.10
N LEU A 103 12.39 -5.26 -4.15
CA LEU A 103 13.60 -5.94 -4.65
C LEU A 103 14.36 -5.15 -5.70
N ILE A 104 13.65 -4.32 -6.46
CA ILE A 104 14.22 -3.54 -7.57
C ILE A 104 14.38 -2.10 -7.10
N PRO A 105 15.59 -1.67 -6.68
CA PRO A 105 15.77 -0.30 -6.23
C PRO A 105 15.57 0.70 -7.38
N MET A 106 15.00 1.87 -7.05
CA MET A 106 14.96 2.98 -7.97
C MET A 106 16.37 3.48 -8.31
N ASN A 107 16.53 4.22 -9.39
CA ASN A 107 17.83 4.84 -9.74
C ASN A 107 18.09 6.03 -8.81
N TYR A 108 19.00 5.89 -7.87
CA TYR A 108 19.44 6.99 -7.01
C TYR A 108 20.69 7.71 -7.58
N TRP A 109 21.49 6.96 -8.33
CA TRP A 109 22.72 7.49 -8.93
C TRP A 109 22.48 7.73 -10.42
N GLU A 110 22.84 8.88 -10.92
CA GLU A 110 22.88 9.21 -12.35
C GLU A 110 23.98 8.43 -13.10
N GLY A 111 24.08 7.16 -12.84
CA GLY A 111 24.96 6.25 -13.55
C GLY A 111 24.38 5.88 -14.90
N LYS A 112 24.99 6.36 -15.97
CA LYS A 112 24.57 6.21 -17.36
C LYS A 112 24.77 4.81 -17.96
N SER A 113 24.86 3.74 -17.18
CA SER A 113 24.88 2.39 -17.75
C SER A 113 23.46 1.96 -18.08
N GLY A 114 23.22 1.39 -19.27
CA GLY A 114 21.91 0.98 -19.75
C GLY A 114 21.17 0.05 -18.77
N TRP A 115 21.89 -0.78 -18.00
CA TRP A 115 21.32 -1.65 -16.99
C TRP A 115 20.74 -0.89 -15.79
N VAL A 116 21.40 0.16 -15.31
CA VAL A 116 20.91 0.99 -14.19
C VAL A 116 19.65 1.73 -14.61
N MET A 117 19.62 2.27 -15.81
CA MET A 117 18.42 2.94 -16.37
C MET A 117 17.26 1.98 -16.51
N TYR A 118 17.48 0.77 -17.01
CA TYR A 118 16.43 -0.25 -17.16
C TYR A 118 15.79 -0.63 -15.80
N ARG A 119 16.61 -0.81 -14.75
CA ARG A 119 16.12 -1.10 -13.40
C ARG A 119 15.22 0.00 -12.84
N GLY A 120 15.58 1.26 -13.07
CA GLY A 120 14.76 2.39 -12.66
C GLY A 120 13.38 2.38 -13.34
N TRP A 121 13.35 2.21 -14.65
CA TRP A 121 12.10 2.08 -15.38
C TRP A 121 11.23 0.92 -14.88
N LEU A 122 11.85 -0.23 -14.62
CA LEU A 122 11.14 -1.39 -14.09
C LEU A 122 10.55 -1.11 -12.71
N HIS A 123 11.31 -0.47 -11.80
CA HIS A 123 10.82 -0.03 -10.49
C HIS A 123 9.60 0.88 -10.63
N TRP A 124 9.68 1.93 -11.46
CA TRP A 124 8.60 2.88 -11.68
C TRP A 124 7.36 2.20 -12.26
N THR A 125 7.55 1.29 -13.20
CA THR A 125 6.45 0.51 -13.78
C THR A 125 5.77 -0.36 -12.74
N CYS A 126 6.53 -1.10 -11.93
CA CYS A 126 5.97 -1.93 -10.86
C CYS A 126 5.25 -1.09 -9.81
N ALA A 127 5.79 0.07 -9.42
CA ALA A 127 5.15 0.97 -8.47
C ALA A 127 3.83 1.55 -9.02
N ALA A 128 3.82 1.97 -10.29
CA ALA A 128 2.60 2.45 -10.93
C ALA A 128 1.52 1.36 -11.02
N LEU A 129 1.90 0.16 -11.44
CA LEU A 129 0.98 -0.99 -11.51
C LEU A 129 0.47 -1.39 -10.13
N LEU A 130 1.31 -1.35 -9.09
CA LEU A 130 0.89 -1.57 -7.71
C LEU A 130 -0.22 -0.59 -7.32
N PHE A 131 0.02 0.71 -7.46
CA PHE A 131 -0.97 1.71 -7.07
C PHE A 131 -2.25 1.65 -7.91
N ILE A 132 -2.15 1.37 -9.22
CA ILE A 132 -3.32 1.16 -10.08
C ILE A 132 -4.15 -0.02 -9.56
N ASP A 133 -3.51 -1.14 -9.26
CA ASP A 133 -4.19 -2.33 -8.74
C ASP A 133 -4.85 -2.05 -7.38
N LEU A 134 -4.16 -1.39 -6.45
CA LEU A 134 -4.72 -0.98 -5.17
C LEU A 134 -5.93 -0.03 -5.32
N ALA A 135 -5.91 0.89 -6.30
CA ALA A 135 -7.04 1.75 -6.60
C ALA A 135 -8.23 0.95 -7.15
N LEU A 136 -7.98 0.02 -8.07
CA LEU A 136 -9.00 -0.87 -8.63
C LEU A 136 -9.60 -1.78 -7.55
N MET A 137 -8.79 -2.31 -6.64
CA MET A 137 -9.29 -3.06 -5.48
C MET A 137 -10.28 -2.22 -4.65
N CYS A 138 -9.95 -0.96 -4.37
CA CYS A 138 -10.85 -0.05 -3.65
C CYS A 138 -12.16 0.20 -4.40
N LEU A 139 -12.10 0.45 -5.71
CA LEU A 139 -13.24 0.84 -6.52
C LEU A 139 -14.15 -0.33 -6.88
N LEU A 140 -13.57 -1.48 -7.20
CA LEU A 140 -14.30 -2.60 -7.78
C LEU A 140 -14.54 -3.74 -6.78
N LEU A 141 -13.51 -4.14 -6.02
CA LEU A 141 -13.58 -5.33 -5.18
C LEU A 141 -14.14 -5.05 -3.78
N PHE A 142 -13.71 -3.95 -3.15
CA PHE A 142 -14.17 -3.64 -1.78
C PHE A 142 -15.63 -3.16 -1.76
N THR A 143 -16.11 -2.62 -2.87
CA THR A 143 -17.49 -2.15 -3.01
C THR A 143 -18.49 -3.27 -3.25
N GLN A 144 -18.05 -4.46 -3.65
CA GLN A 144 -18.93 -5.60 -3.90
C GLN A 144 -19.80 -5.95 -2.70
N SER A 145 -21.02 -6.39 -2.97
CA SER A 145 -22.00 -6.81 -1.97
C SER A 145 -22.69 -8.09 -2.44
N ASN A 146 -22.81 -9.06 -1.54
CA ASN A 146 -23.49 -10.33 -1.82
C ASN A 146 -25.02 -10.21 -1.72
N THR A 147 -25.55 -9.04 -1.36
CA THR A 147 -26.97 -8.80 -1.19
C THR A 147 -27.47 -7.75 -2.17
N ALA A 148 -28.65 -7.97 -2.75
CA ALA A 148 -29.29 -7.02 -3.66
C ALA A 148 -29.61 -5.67 -2.97
N ASN A 149 -29.87 -5.68 -1.66
CA ASN A 149 -30.16 -4.50 -0.86
C ASN A 149 -29.09 -4.35 0.24
N PRO A 150 -27.99 -3.62 -0.03
CA PRO A 150 -26.93 -3.42 0.96
C PRO A 150 -27.42 -2.55 2.13
N THR A 151 -26.96 -2.85 3.34
CA THR A 151 -27.27 -2.07 4.55
C THR A 151 -26.79 -0.62 4.41
N PRO A 152 -27.41 0.36 5.12
CA PRO A 152 -26.92 1.75 5.14
C PRO A 152 -25.45 1.87 5.54
N LYS A 153 -24.97 1.02 6.44
CA LYS A 153 -23.56 0.96 6.82
C LYS A 153 -22.67 0.50 5.66
N LYS A 154 -23.09 -0.53 4.91
CA LYS A 154 -22.39 -0.99 3.72
C LYS A 154 -22.34 0.10 2.65
N CYS A 155 -23.44 0.82 2.41
CA CYS A 155 -23.46 1.94 1.47
C CYS A 155 -22.46 3.03 1.87
N ARG A 156 -22.33 3.37 3.15
CA ARG A 156 -21.35 4.33 3.65
C ARG A 156 -19.92 3.84 3.47
N ARG A 157 -19.65 2.56 3.75
CA ARG A 157 -18.33 1.94 3.48
C ARG A 157 -17.98 1.98 2.01
N ASN A 158 -18.93 1.69 1.12
CA ASN A 158 -18.69 1.74 -0.32
C ASN A 158 -18.32 3.14 -0.80
N LYS A 159 -18.99 4.20 -0.33
CA LYS A 159 -18.62 5.59 -0.62
C LYS A 159 -17.20 5.90 -0.16
N PHE A 160 -16.80 5.38 1.00
CA PHE A 160 -15.46 5.54 1.53
C PHE A 160 -14.40 4.82 0.67
N TYR A 161 -14.66 3.57 0.25
CA TYR A 161 -13.75 2.84 -0.65
C TYR A 161 -13.60 3.54 -1.99
N VAL A 162 -14.69 4.04 -2.55
CA VAL A 162 -14.67 4.83 -3.79
C VAL A 162 -13.82 6.09 -3.64
N ALA A 163 -13.98 6.82 -2.53
CA ALA A 163 -13.16 7.99 -2.24
C ALA A 163 -11.66 7.63 -2.15
N CYS A 164 -11.31 6.54 -1.46
CA CYS A 164 -9.92 6.06 -1.37
C CYS A 164 -9.35 5.71 -2.76
N GLY A 165 -10.11 4.98 -3.58
CA GLY A 165 -9.67 4.60 -4.93
C GLY A 165 -9.41 5.82 -5.83
N TYR A 166 -10.32 6.80 -5.83
CA TYR A 166 -10.10 8.04 -6.59
C TYR A 166 -8.95 8.89 -6.02
N THR A 167 -8.73 8.88 -4.70
CA THR A 167 -7.56 9.53 -4.09
C THR A 167 -6.27 8.93 -4.62
N ILE A 168 -6.17 7.61 -4.69
CA ILE A 168 -4.99 6.92 -5.24
C ILE A 168 -4.79 7.30 -6.71
N PHE A 169 -5.83 7.26 -7.54
CA PHE A 169 -5.72 7.66 -8.95
C PHE A 169 -5.31 9.12 -9.11
N ALA A 170 -5.86 10.03 -8.30
CA ALA A 170 -5.47 11.43 -8.32
C ALA A 170 -3.98 11.61 -7.95
N CYS A 171 -3.51 10.91 -6.92
CA CYS A 171 -2.10 10.94 -6.54
C CYS A 171 -1.18 10.44 -7.66
N ILE A 172 -1.52 9.30 -8.31
CA ILE A 172 -0.73 8.76 -9.43
C ILE A 172 -0.72 9.74 -10.61
N ALA A 173 -1.87 10.29 -10.96
CA ALA A 173 -1.99 11.27 -12.03
C ALA A 173 -1.12 12.51 -11.76
N LEU A 174 -1.13 13.01 -10.51
CA LEU A 174 -0.28 14.15 -10.10
C LEU A 174 1.21 13.80 -10.11
N ILE A 175 1.60 12.58 -9.74
CA ILE A 175 2.99 12.10 -9.89
C ILE A 175 3.37 12.10 -11.37
N GLY A 176 2.49 11.61 -12.24
CA GLY A 176 2.70 11.62 -13.68
C GLY A 176 2.87 13.04 -14.24
N VAL A 177 1.98 13.97 -13.88
CA VAL A 177 2.08 15.39 -14.25
C VAL A 177 3.39 16.01 -13.76
N TYR A 178 3.77 15.74 -12.51
CA TYR A 178 5.03 16.25 -11.96
C TYR A 178 6.26 15.68 -12.68
N SER A 179 6.22 14.40 -13.07
CA SER A 179 7.29 13.77 -13.85
C SER A 179 7.41 14.37 -15.25
N LEU A 180 6.28 14.67 -15.90
CA LEU A 180 6.25 15.41 -17.16
C LEU A 180 6.80 16.83 -17.00
N LEU A 181 6.40 17.52 -15.93
CA LEU A 181 6.90 18.86 -15.63
C LEU A 181 8.44 18.84 -15.47
N LYS A 182 8.98 17.86 -14.79
CA LYS A 182 10.44 17.66 -14.68
C LYS A 182 11.13 17.53 -16.03
N HIS A 183 10.44 16.92 -17.00
CA HIS A 183 10.98 16.74 -18.36
C HIS A 183 10.93 18.02 -19.20
N PHE A 184 9.83 18.79 -19.11
CA PHE A 184 9.60 19.97 -19.97
C PHE A 184 10.04 21.28 -19.33
N ASP A 185 9.92 21.46 -18.03
CA ASP A 185 10.32 22.64 -17.28
C ASP A 185 11.03 22.26 -15.97
N SER A 186 12.33 22.02 -16.10
CA SER A 186 13.18 21.67 -14.97
C SER A 186 13.30 22.77 -13.92
N SER A 187 13.12 24.04 -14.31
CA SER A 187 13.23 25.18 -13.40
C SER A 187 12.06 25.26 -12.43
N LEU A 188 10.84 25.07 -12.92
CA LEU A 188 9.64 25.00 -12.10
C LEU A 188 9.64 23.73 -11.23
N ALA A 189 10.03 22.60 -11.81
CA ALA A 189 10.16 21.35 -11.06
C ALA A 189 11.16 21.49 -9.90
N ALA A 190 12.31 22.11 -10.10
CA ALA A 190 13.30 22.36 -9.06
C ALA A 190 12.75 23.22 -7.90
N ARG A 191 11.89 24.19 -8.18
CA ARG A 191 11.20 24.96 -7.14
C ARG A 191 10.22 24.12 -6.32
N LEU A 192 9.58 23.12 -6.96
CA LEU A 192 8.64 22.23 -6.28
C LEU A 192 9.35 21.09 -5.52
N ASP A 193 10.57 20.74 -5.91
CA ASP A 193 11.34 19.64 -5.28
C ASP A 193 11.58 19.88 -3.77
N CYS A 194 11.63 21.12 -3.31
CA CYS A 194 11.78 21.42 -1.87
C CYS A 194 10.58 20.92 -1.03
N TYR A 195 9.40 20.83 -1.61
CA TYR A 195 8.18 20.32 -0.97
C TYR A 195 8.04 18.80 -1.02
N LYS A 196 8.95 18.09 -1.73
CA LYS A 196 8.93 16.62 -1.88
C LYS A 196 7.57 16.07 -2.36
N PRO A 197 7.00 16.59 -3.48
CA PRO A 197 5.63 16.27 -3.87
C PRO A 197 5.40 14.78 -4.10
N VAL A 198 6.37 14.05 -4.68
CA VAL A 198 6.23 12.61 -4.92
C VAL A 198 6.12 11.85 -3.61
N PHE A 199 6.92 12.19 -2.58
CA PHE A 199 6.81 11.56 -1.26
C PHE A 199 5.39 11.68 -0.68
N TRP A 200 4.81 12.87 -0.71
CA TRP A 200 3.48 13.09 -0.14
C TRP A 200 2.37 12.44 -0.95
N LEU A 201 2.50 12.40 -2.27
CA LEU A 201 1.53 11.73 -3.14
C LEU A 201 1.60 10.21 -3.00
N GLU A 202 2.79 9.62 -2.89
CA GLU A 202 2.97 8.20 -2.55
C GLU A 202 2.40 7.90 -1.14
N ALA A 203 2.71 8.73 -0.14
CA ALA A 203 2.19 8.58 1.21
C ALA A 203 0.66 8.64 1.23
N GLY A 204 0.07 9.61 0.51
CA GLY A 204 -1.38 9.73 0.36
C GLY A 204 -2.02 8.49 -0.26
N SER A 205 -1.39 7.91 -1.28
CA SER A 205 -1.84 6.67 -1.92
C SER A 205 -1.77 5.48 -0.95
N VAL A 206 -0.64 5.33 -0.25
CA VAL A 206 -0.45 4.26 0.74
C VAL A 206 -1.45 4.40 1.89
N TRP A 207 -1.66 5.61 2.42
CA TRP A 207 -2.63 5.84 3.50
C TRP A 207 -4.05 5.58 3.05
N ALA A 208 -4.45 6.06 1.88
CA ALA A 208 -5.79 5.82 1.34
C ALA A 208 -6.08 4.31 1.24
N PHE A 209 -5.15 3.53 0.69
CA PHE A 209 -5.29 2.09 0.61
C PHE A 209 -5.27 1.43 2.00
N ALA A 210 -4.30 1.77 2.85
CA ALA A 210 -4.16 1.19 4.18
C ALA A 210 -5.42 1.37 5.03
N ILE A 211 -6.02 2.56 5.00
CA ILE A 211 -7.26 2.82 5.72
C ILE A 211 -8.43 2.04 5.10
N ALA A 212 -8.56 2.01 3.77
CA ALA A 212 -9.57 1.20 3.10
C ALA A 212 -9.43 -0.30 3.45
N TRP A 213 -8.20 -0.79 3.51
CA TRP A 213 -7.87 -2.15 3.89
C TRP A 213 -8.23 -2.45 5.36
N LEU A 214 -7.93 -1.54 6.29
CA LEU A 214 -8.30 -1.66 7.70
C LEU A 214 -9.82 -1.62 7.90
N VAL A 215 -10.53 -0.77 7.16
CA VAL A 215 -12.01 -0.74 7.16
C VAL A 215 -12.58 -2.05 6.64
N LYS A 216 -12.04 -2.60 5.55
CA LYS A 216 -12.43 -3.91 5.00
C LYS A 216 -12.06 -5.05 5.96
N GLY A 217 -10.98 -4.89 6.76
CA GLY A 217 -10.55 -5.79 7.83
C GLY A 217 -11.34 -5.64 9.14
N GLU A 218 -12.48 -4.94 9.13
CA GLU A 218 -13.35 -4.75 10.32
C GLU A 218 -12.61 -4.25 11.57
N THR A 219 -11.54 -3.48 11.39
CA THR A 219 -10.70 -2.98 12.49
C THR A 219 -11.47 -2.03 13.40
N PHE A 220 -12.40 -1.27 12.84
CA PHE A 220 -13.15 -0.24 13.54
C PHE A 220 -14.56 -0.74 13.90
N SER A 221 -14.84 -0.89 15.21
CA SER A 221 -16.10 -1.43 15.73
C SER A 221 -17.34 -0.63 15.31
N PHE A 222 -17.22 0.68 15.12
CA PHE A 222 -18.32 1.57 14.73
C PHE A 222 -18.73 1.44 13.24
N ILE A 223 -17.94 0.73 12.43
CA ILE A 223 -18.21 0.47 11.01
C ILE A 223 -18.62 -1.01 10.79
N ARG A 224 -18.52 -1.83 11.83
CA ARG A 224 -18.89 -3.24 11.79
C ARG A 224 -20.40 -3.42 11.63
N ASP A 225 -20.84 -4.37 10.79
CA ASP A 225 -22.25 -4.74 10.63
C ASP A 225 -22.76 -5.46 11.87
#